data_38e6641ea63e04fccd454f45aedc0ab3
#
_entry.id   38e6641ea63e04fccd454f45aedc0ab3
#
_cell.length_a   1.000
_cell.length_b   1.000
_cell.length_c   1.000
_cell.angle_alpha   90.00
_cell.angle_beta   90.00
_cell.angle_gamma   90.00
#
_symmetry.space_group_name_H-M   'P 1'
#
loop_
_entity.id
_entity.type
_entity.pdbx_description
1 polymer ?
#
loop_
_entity_poly.entity_id
_entity_poly.type
_entity_poly.pdbx_seq_one_letter_code
_entity_poly.pdbx_strand_id
1 'polypeptide(L)'
;MGAVTISVVALESADRIELPGGSWSRMLVTQDRVGGNASSLGYSVFKPGSATTSVSHEVEEVAYVVSGSGRLDTGDGEVRFRGGDALHIPSGTWHAVVNDSDSDVVMVFGFPHPDYPPTERR
;
A
#
# COMPACT_ATOMS: atom_id res chain seq x y z
N MET A 1 10.17 7.49 -33.30
CA MET A 1 9.47 7.88 -32.08
C MET A 1 8.28 6.95 -31.86
N GLY A 2 8.20 6.30 -30.73
CA GLY A 2 7.13 5.38 -30.42
C GLY A 2 5.82 6.10 -30.05
N ALA A 3 4.72 5.42 -30.21
CA ALA A 3 3.41 5.91 -29.76
C ALA A 3 3.36 5.90 -28.23
N VAL A 4 2.68 6.91 -27.66
CA VAL A 4 2.34 6.93 -26.23
C VAL A 4 1.19 5.95 -26.02
N THR A 5 1.36 5.01 -25.13
CA THR A 5 0.37 3.96 -24.87
C THR A 5 -0.13 4.05 -23.42
N ILE A 6 -1.45 4.05 -23.26
CA ILE A 6 -2.06 3.90 -21.96
C ILE A 6 -2.08 2.43 -21.61
N SER A 7 -1.54 2.07 -20.44
CA SER A 7 -1.56 0.72 -19.92
C SER A 7 -2.74 0.51 -18.98
N VAL A 8 -3.40 -0.63 -19.08
CA VAL A 8 -4.45 -1.05 -18.16
C VAL A 8 -4.03 -2.36 -17.53
N VAL A 9 -3.96 -2.40 -16.21
CA VAL A 9 -3.51 -3.58 -15.46
C VAL A 9 -4.68 -4.04 -14.59
N ALA A 10 -5.17 -5.25 -14.84
CA ALA A 10 -6.24 -5.82 -14.04
C ALA A 10 -5.71 -6.27 -12.68
N LEU A 11 -6.51 -6.08 -11.62
CA LEU A 11 -6.13 -6.46 -10.26
C LEU A 11 -5.72 -7.93 -10.20
N GLU A 12 -6.48 -8.82 -10.80
CA GLU A 12 -6.27 -10.27 -10.73
C GLU A 12 -5.03 -10.72 -11.51
N SER A 13 -4.47 -9.88 -12.37
CA SER A 13 -3.30 -10.23 -13.16
C SER A 13 -1.99 -10.16 -12.38
N ALA A 14 -1.98 -9.47 -11.24
CA ALA A 14 -0.81 -9.35 -10.39
C ALA A 14 -0.78 -10.47 -9.34
N ASP A 15 0.40 -10.99 -9.07
CA ASP A 15 0.58 -12.01 -8.03
C ASP A 15 0.31 -11.41 -6.65
N ARG A 16 -0.27 -12.22 -5.76
CA ARG A 16 -0.46 -11.84 -4.37
C ARG A 16 0.87 -11.87 -3.63
N ILE A 17 1.10 -10.83 -2.84
CA ILE A 17 2.17 -10.78 -1.86
C ILE A 17 1.52 -11.07 -0.51
N GLU A 18 1.85 -12.21 0.09
CA GLU A 18 1.25 -12.60 1.36
C GLU A 18 1.80 -11.74 2.49
N LEU A 19 0.89 -11.30 3.37
CA LEU A 19 1.18 -10.50 4.54
C LEU A 19 0.74 -11.27 5.80
N PRO A 20 1.14 -10.84 7.00
CA PRO A 20 0.73 -11.50 8.23
C PRO A 20 -0.80 -11.55 8.38
N GLY A 21 -1.30 -12.63 9.00
CA GLY A 21 -2.72 -12.75 9.34
C GLY A 21 -3.66 -13.01 8.18
N GLY A 22 -3.16 -13.48 7.05
CA GLY A 22 -3.97 -13.74 5.85
C GLY A 22 -4.24 -12.49 5.01
N SER A 23 -3.69 -11.35 5.38
CA SER A 23 -3.71 -10.13 4.58
C SER A 23 -2.83 -10.30 3.33
N TRP A 24 -3.02 -9.46 2.34
CA TRP A 24 -2.25 -9.56 1.11
C TRP A 24 -2.23 -8.23 0.37
N SER A 25 -1.23 -8.10 -0.51
CA SER A 25 -1.10 -6.98 -1.45
C SER A 25 -0.87 -7.48 -2.85
N ARG A 26 -1.16 -6.63 -3.83
CA ARG A 26 -0.80 -6.82 -5.24
C ARG A 26 -0.23 -5.52 -5.76
N MET A 27 0.96 -5.57 -6.39
CA MET A 27 1.53 -4.40 -7.05
C MET A 27 1.05 -4.37 -8.49
N LEU A 28 0.36 -3.30 -8.86
CA LEU A 28 -0.31 -3.17 -10.16
C LEU A 28 0.51 -2.37 -11.15
N VAL A 29 0.97 -1.18 -10.76
CA VAL A 29 1.81 -0.35 -11.63
C VAL A 29 3.25 -0.48 -11.16
N THR A 30 4.06 -1.15 -11.96
CA THR A 30 5.49 -1.41 -11.72
C THR A 30 6.24 -1.35 -13.03
N GLN A 31 7.57 -1.33 -12.97
CA GLN A 31 8.40 -1.34 -14.18
C GLN A 31 8.17 -2.59 -15.03
N ASP A 32 8.02 -3.76 -14.38
CA ASP A 32 7.79 -5.01 -15.09
C ASP A 32 6.44 -5.04 -15.81
N ARG A 33 5.44 -4.43 -15.21
CA ARG A 33 4.06 -4.51 -15.72
C ARG A 33 3.72 -3.41 -16.72
N VAL A 34 4.32 -2.23 -16.56
CA VAL A 34 4.04 -1.05 -17.40
C VAL A 34 5.26 -0.67 -18.21
N GLY A 35 6.37 -0.36 -17.57
CA GLY A 35 7.59 0.11 -18.21
C GLY A 35 7.60 1.61 -18.43
N GLY A 36 8.70 2.25 -18.05
CA GLY A 36 8.87 3.70 -18.20
C GLY A 36 8.04 4.55 -17.25
N ASN A 37 7.40 3.94 -16.26
CA ASN A 37 6.61 4.64 -15.24
C ASN A 37 7.51 5.30 -14.19
N ALA A 38 7.09 6.45 -13.68
CA ALA A 38 7.79 7.17 -12.61
C ALA A 38 7.16 6.92 -11.24
N SER A 39 5.95 6.36 -11.19
CA SER A 39 5.22 6.07 -9.97
C SER A 39 4.74 4.62 -9.99
N SER A 40 4.41 4.12 -8.82
CA SER A 40 3.87 2.77 -8.65
C SER A 40 2.53 2.81 -7.93
N LEU A 41 1.74 1.76 -8.09
CA LEU A 41 0.42 1.64 -7.48
C LEU A 41 0.23 0.21 -6.99
N GLY A 42 -0.30 0.07 -5.79
CA GLY A 42 -0.62 -1.22 -5.20
C GLY A 42 -2.02 -1.24 -4.60
N TYR A 43 -2.46 -2.43 -4.26
CA TYR A 43 -3.76 -2.71 -3.69
C TYR A 43 -3.57 -3.70 -2.54
N SER A 44 -4.17 -3.41 -1.40
CA SER A 44 -4.02 -4.27 -0.21
C SER A 44 -5.37 -4.59 0.41
N VAL A 45 -5.46 -5.79 0.96
CA VAL A 45 -6.56 -6.22 1.81
C VAL A 45 -5.96 -6.65 3.14
N PHE A 46 -6.36 -5.98 4.21
CA PHE A 46 -5.92 -6.30 5.58
C PHE A 46 -7.08 -6.98 6.31
N LYS A 47 -6.84 -8.19 6.74
CA LYS A 47 -7.88 -9.02 7.40
C LYS A 47 -8.14 -8.55 8.83
N PRO A 48 -9.34 -8.78 9.36
CA PRO A 48 -9.66 -8.46 10.74
C PRO A 48 -8.66 -9.07 11.73
N GLY A 49 -8.23 -8.28 12.70
CA GLY A 49 -7.30 -8.71 13.74
C GLY A 49 -5.85 -8.85 13.28
N SER A 50 -5.51 -8.43 12.07
CA SER A 50 -4.15 -8.53 11.55
C SER A 50 -3.36 -7.24 11.76
N ALA A 51 -2.04 -7.37 11.76
CA ALA A 51 -1.12 -6.25 11.80
C ALA A 51 0.06 -6.55 10.88
N THR A 52 0.51 -5.53 10.14
CA THR A 52 1.72 -5.66 9.32
C THR A 52 2.96 -5.45 10.17
N THR A 53 4.11 -5.87 9.63
CA THR A 53 5.41 -5.48 10.18
C THR A 53 5.58 -3.97 10.05
N SER A 54 6.25 -3.36 11.03
CA SER A 54 6.57 -1.93 10.94
C SER A 54 7.63 -1.70 9.86
N VAL A 55 7.38 -0.72 9.00
CA VAL A 55 8.23 -0.40 7.85
C VAL A 55 8.48 1.10 7.77
N SER A 56 9.55 1.46 7.08
CA SER A 56 9.88 2.85 6.73
C SER A 56 10.38 2.87 5.29
N HIS A 57 9.80 3.73 4.46
CA HIS A 57 10.15 3.85 3.04
C HIS A 57 11.03 5.06 2.79
N GLU A 58 11.94 4.96 1.82
CA GLU A 58 12.79 6.10 1.41
C GLU A 58 12.00 7.26 0.83
N VAL A 59 10.84 6.97 0.23
CA VAL A 59 9.96 7.97 -0.38
C VAL A 59 8.64 8.05 0.38
N GLU A 60 7.91 9.12 0.16
CA GLU A 60 6.57 9.24 0.74
C GLU A 60 5.62 8.18 0.18
N GLU A 61 4.61 7.86 0.94
CA GLU A 61 3.51 7.00 0.48
C GLU A 61 2.21 7.78 0.54
N VAL A 62 1.37 7.61 -0.47
CA VAL A 62 -0.01 8.08 -0.43
C VAL A 62 -0.93 6.89 -0.54
N ALA A 63 -2.07 6.94 0.13
CA ALA A 63 -3.03 5.85 0.11
C ALA A 63 -4.44 6.38 0.20
N TYR A 64 -5.39 5.61 -0.31
CA TYR A 64 -6.81 5.85 -0.16
C TYR A 64 -7.46 4.62 0.43
N VAL A 65 -8.19 4.80 1.52
CA VAL A 65 -8.93 3.73 2.17
C VAL A 65 -10.28 3.57 1.45
N VAL A 66 -10.42 2.47 0.72
CA VAL A 66 -11.64 2.20 -0.06
C VAL A 66 -12.76 1.80 0.90
N SER A 67 -12.47 0.92 1.86
CA SER A 67 -13.46 0.44 2.83
C SER A 67 -12.77 -0.08 4.09
N GLY A 68 -13.55 -0.19 5.15
CA GLY A 68 -13.06 -0.66 6.44
C GLY A 68 -12.53 0.45 7.33
N SER A 69 -12.02 0.08 8.48
CA SER A 69 -11.41 0.99 9.45
C SER A 69 -10.29 0.31 10.21
N GLY A 70 -9.34 1.11 10.66
CA GLY A 70 -8.19 0.61 11.40
C GLY A 70 -7.31 1.75 11.87
N ARG A 71 -6.03 1.43 12.09
CA ARG A 71 -5.06 2.44 12.51
C ARG A 71 -3.68 2.17 11.89
N LEU A 72 -2.89 3.23 11.82
CA LEU A 72 -1.45 3.15 11.61
C LEU A 72 -0.77 3.31 12.96
N ASP A 73 0.04 2.34 13.34
CA ASP A 73 0.91 2.47 14.51
C ASP A 73 2.22 3.09 14.05
N THR A 74 2.67 4.14 14.75
CA THR A 74 3.84 4.93 14.34
C THR A 74 5.03 4.81 15.29
N GLY A 75 4.90 4.04 16.35
CA GLY A 75 5.91 3.96 17.40
C GLY A 75 5.72 5.01 18.50
N ASP A 76 5.26 6.20 18.12
CA ASP A 76 4.97 7.30 19.07
C ASP A 76 3.48 7.41 19.38
N GLY A 77 2.65 6.64 18.72
CA GLY A 77 1.21 6.67 18.88
C GLY A 77 0.51 6.00 17.74
N GLU A 78 -0.74 6.35 17.54
CA GLU A 78 -1.55 5.79 16.47
C GLU A 78 -2.30 6.88 15.72
N VAL A 79 -2.58 6.60 14.44
CA VAL A 79 -3.41 7.46 13.59
C VAL A 79 -4.54 6.59 13.04
N ARG A 80 -5.78 6.95 13.35
CA ARG A 80 -6.93 6.18 12.92
C ARG A 80 -7.39 6.60 11.53
N PHE A 81 -7.93 5.63 10.79
CA PHE A 81 -8.49 5.86 9.46
C PHE A 81 -9.78 5.04 9.27
N ARG A 82 -10.55 5.44 8.28
CA ARG A 82 -11.75 4.70 7.85
C ARG A 82 -11.95 4.90 6.34
N GLY A 83 -12.86 4.13 5.77
CA GLY A 83 -13.20 4.23 4.35
C GLY A 83 -13.53 5.67 3.95
N GLY A 84 -12.94 6.11 2.84
CA GLY A 84 -13.05 7.47 2.34
C GLY A 84 -11.89 8.39 2.74
N ASP A 85 -11.01 7.95 3.63
CA ASP A 85 -9.85 8.76 4.05
C ASP A 85 -8.69 8.59 3.09
N ALA A 86 -7.98 9.68 2.83
CA ALA A 86 -6.68 9.67 2.19
C ALA A 86 -5.59 9.73 3.27
N LEU A 87 -4.52 8.97 3.06
CA LEU A 87 -3.37 8.93 3.96
C LEU A 87 -2.15 9.49 3.23
N HIS A 88 -1.36 10.27 3.95
CA HIS A 88 -0.05 10.70 3.51
C HIS A 88 0.97 10.29 4.56
N ILE A 89 1.90 9.44 4.18
CA ILE A 89 2.96 8.96 5.07
C ILE A 89 4.28 9.55 4.57
N PRO A 90 4.86 10.50 5.31
CA PRO A 90 6.11 11.11 4.89
C PRO A 90 7.24 10.10 4.77
N SER A 91 8.20 10.41 3.91
CA SER A 91 9.43 9.63 3.77
C SER A 91 10.09 9.39 5.12
N GLY A 92 10.57 8.16 5.34
CA GLY A 92 11.29 7.81 6.56
C GLY A 92 10.44 7.64 7.82
N THR A 93 9.12 7.63 7.69
CA THR A 93 8.21 7.47 8.82
C THR A 93 7.90 6.02 9.07
N TRP A 94 8.24 5.51 10.24
CA TRP A 94 7.90 4.14 10.65
C TRP A 94 6.39 4.00 10.84
N HIS A 95 5.82 2.97 10.25
CA HIS A 95 4.39 2.70 10.37
C HIS A 95 4.08 1.22 10.17
N ALA A 96 2.99 0.80 10.79
CA ALA A 96 2.39 -0.51 10.60
C ALA A 96 0.88 -0.34 10.44
N VAL A 97 0.27 -1.12 9.57
CA VAL A 97 -1.18 -1.11 9.41
C VAL A 97 -1.77 -2.15 10.36
N VAL A 98 -2.71 -1.72 11.19
CA VAL A 98 -3.42 -2.59 12.13
C VAL A 98 -4.91 -2.53 11.82
N ASN A 99 -5.50 -3.67 11.52
CA ASN A 99 -6.94 -3.79 11.38
C ASN A 99 -7.51 -4.35 12.69
N ASP A 100 -7.95 -3.46 13.55
CA ASP A 100 -8.57 -3.81 14.83
C ASP A 100 -10.09 -3.87 14.77
N SER A 101 -10.65 -3.93 13.55
CA SER A 101 -12.08 -4.06 13.30
C SER A 101 -12.45 -5.51 13.00
N ASP A 102 -13.74 -5.74 12.75
CA ASP A 102 -14.27 -7.06 12.39
C ASP A 102 -14.53 -7.23 10.90
N SER A 103 -14.08 -6.29 10.08
CA SER A 103 -14.25 -6.31 8.62
C SER A 103 -12.91 -6.07 7.92
N ASP A 104 -12.79 -6.48 6.66
CA ASP A 104 -11.61 -6.23 5.85
C ASP A 104 -11.37 -4.73 5.70
N VAL A 105 -10.10 -4.33 5.68
CA VAL A 105 -9.68 -3.01 5.23
C VAL A 105 -9.15 -3.16 3.81
N VAL A 106 -9.68 -2.37 2.88
CA VAL A 106 -9.23 -2.32 1.50
C VAL A 106 -8.59 -0.97 1.25
N MET A 107 -7.37 -0.99 0.72
CA MET A 107 -6.57 0.22 0.56
C MET A 107 -5.85 0.19 -0.79
N VAL A 108 -5.86 1.32 -1.48
CA VAL A 108 -5.03 1.56 -2.66
C VAL A 108 -3.90 2.47 -2.24
N PHE A 109 -2.67 2.16 -2.62
CA PHE A 109 -1.51 2.95 -2.22
C PHE A 109 -0.56 3.18 -3.39
N GLY A 110 0.25 4.22 -3.28
CA GLY A 110 1.21 4.54 -4.32
C GLY A 110 2.44 5.24 -3.78
N PHE A 111 3.49 5.22 -4.61
CA PHE A 111 4.78 5.83 -4.31
C PHE A 111 5.26 6.64 -5.51
N PRO A 112 5.99 7.76 -5.29
CA PRO A 112 6.72 8.44 -6.36
C PRO A 112 8.02 7.68 -6.67
N HIS A 113 7.88 6.43 -7.01
CA HIS A 113 8.96 5.48 -7.30
C HIS A 113 8.38 4.44 -8.28
N PRO A 114 9.16 3.98 -9.27
CA PRO A 114 8.62 3.09 -10.30
C PRO A 114 8.21 1.69 -9.79
N ASP A 115 8.68 1.29 -8.61
CA ASP A 115 8.34 0.02 -7.98
C ASP A 115 8.06 0.21 -6.50
N TYR A 116 7.84 -0.87 -5.77
CA TYR A 116 7.85 -0.82 -4.31
C TYR A 116 9.21 -0.26 -3.88
N PRO A 117 9.25 0.81 -3.08
CA PRO A 117 10.49 1.54 -2.84
C PRO A 117 11.43 0.80 -1.90
N PRO A 118 12.70 1.24 -1.83
CA PRO A 118 13.59 0.77 -0.76
C PRO A 118 12.95 0.98 0.60
N THR A 119 12.93 -0.08 1.41
CA THR A 119 12.15 -0.14 2.64
C THR A 119 12.96 -0.80 3.74
N GLU A 120 12.97 -0.17 4.91
CA GLU A 120 13.51 -0.74 6.14
C GLU A 120 12.38 -1.40 6.92
N ARG A 121 12.71 -2.47 7.65
CA ARG A 121 11.78 -3.23 8.50
C ARG A 121 12.35 -3.39 9.89
N ARG A 122 11.48 -3.43 10.88
CA ARG A 122 11.90 -3.69 12.25
C ARG A 122 10.84 -4.41 13.07
#